data_2ad9c919a171832cdd249a8839231b1b
#
_entry.id   2ad9c919a171832cdd249a8839231b1b
#
_cell.length_a   1.000
_cell.length_b   1.000
_cell.length_c   1.000
_cell.angle_alpha   90.00
_cell.angle_beta   90.00
_cell.angle_gamma   90.00
#
_symmetry.space_group_name_H-M   'P 1'
#
loop_
_entity.id
_entity.type
_entity.pdbx_description
1 polymer ?
#
loop_
_entity_poly.entity_id
_entity_poly.type
_entity_poly.pdbx_seq_one_letter_code
_entity_poly.pdbx_strand_id
1 'polypeptide(L)'
;MRLPDFKVEQWMNDYENDAIYNMKDTCVKALTLQELLDLEDFDFSNLILDYGQITGDIELKKEILSLYEHGTIDNITTAQGCLQANELVMNTLLEKGDEVISMVPGYQQFVDVPKSLGCKVHLVELDEMDWQLSVETFRDVLNSSTKMIILN
;
A
#
# COMPACT_ATOMS: atom_id res chain seq x y z
N MET A 1 -16.93 -9.31 -9.28
CA MET A 1 -15.58 -9.33 -8.65
C MET A 1 -15.69 -10.08 -7.33
N ARG A 2 -14.84 -11.07 -7.08
CA ARG A 2 -14.76 -11.78 -5.79
C ARG A 2 -13.28 -11.84 -5.39
N LEU A 3 -12.95 -11.26 -4.25
CA LEU A 3 -11.63 -11.37 -3.65
C LEU A 3 -11.60 -12.62 -2.76
N PRO A 4 -10.51 -13.40 -2.76
CA PRO A 4 -10.32 -14.42 -1.76
C PRO A 4 -10.08 -13.79 -0.38
N ASP A 5 -10.23 -14.60 0.66
CA ASP A 5 -9.97 -14.15 2.02
C ASP A 5 -8.50 -13.82 2.21
N PHE A 6 -8.22 -12.70 2.91
CA PHE A 6 -6.86 -12.30 3.27
C PHE A 6 -6.36 -13.21 4.40
N LYS A 7 -5.52 -14.15 4.06
CA LYS A 7 -5.06 -15.21 4.99
C LYS A 7 -4.27 -14.65 6.18
N VAL A 8 -3.44 -13.65 5.93
CA VAL A 8 -2.65 -13.02 7.01
C VAL A 8 -3.56 -12.30 7.98
N GLU A 9 -4.53 -11.53 7.49
CA GLU A 9 -5.49 -10.80 8.33
C GLU A 9 -6.37 -11.76 9.14
N GLN A 10 -6.76 -12.89 8.56
CA GLN A 10 -7.49 -13.93 9.30
C GLN A 10 -6.63 -14.51 10.42
N TRP A 11 -5.39 -14.87 10.11
CA TRP A 11 -4.45 -15.39 11.10
C TRP A 11 -4.20 -14.37 12.22
N MET A 12 -4.09 -13.08 11.87
CA MET A 12 -3.93 -12.01 12.85
C MET A 12 -5.13 -11.90 13.78
N ASN A 13 -6.35 -11.99 13.25
CA ASN A 13 -7.56 -11.97 14.09
C ASN A 13 -7.56 -13.09 15.15
N ASP A 14 -7.01 -14.26 14.80
CA ASP A 14 -7.01 -15.40 15.69
C ASP A 14 -5.90 -15.35 16.75
N TYR A 15 -4.75 -14.72 16.46
CA TYR A 15 -3.54 -14.90 17.28
C TYR A 15 -2.86 -13.58 17.73
N GLU A 16 -3.20 -12.45 17.13
CA GLU A 16 -2.49 -11.18 17.34
C GLU A 16 -2.49 -10.72 18.79
N ASN A 17 -3.64 -10.89 19.47
CA ASN A 17 -3.85 -10.39 20.82
C ASN A 17 -3.37 -11.35 21.92
N ASP A 18 -3.06 -12.60 21.56
CA ASP A 18 -2.65 -13.64 22.50
C ASP A 18 -1.13 -13.77 22.61
N ALA A 19 -0.39 -13.14 21.72
CA ALA A 19 1.07 -13.22 21.69
C ALA A 19 1.71 -12.36 22.80
N ILE A 20 2.51 -12.99 23.67
CA ILE A 20 3.32 -12.26 24.66
C ILE A 20 4.38 -11.40 23.96
N TYR A 21 4.98 -11.92 22.89
CA TYR A 21 5.93 -11.21 22.04
C TYR A 21 5.41 -11.24 20.60
N ASN A 22 4.85 -10.12 20.15
CA ASN A 22 4.40 -9.99 18.78
C ASN A 22 5.59 -9.70 17.86
N MET A 23 6.04 -10.69 17.10
CA MET A 23 7.15 -10.58 16.14
C MET A 23 6.68 -10.45 14.69
N LYS A 24 5.38 -10.37 14.45
CA LYS A 24 4.80 -10.28 13.09
C LYS A 24 4.58 -8.84 12.61
N ASP A 25 4.52 -7.89 13.54
CA ASP A 25 4.22 -6.51 13.21
C ASP A 25 5.33 -5.86 12.38
N THR A 26 4.92 -5.25 11.30
CA THR A 26 5.79 -4.44 10.44
C THR A 26 5.56 -2.94 10.66
N CYS A 27 4.66 -2.58 11.56
CA CYS A 27 4.32 -1.20 11.90
C CYS A 27 5.22 -0.67 13.03
N VAL A 28 5.49 0.63 13.00
CA VAL A 28 6.07 1.32 14.15
C VAL A 28 5.06 1.31 15.31
N LYS A 29 5.57 1.40 16.55
CA LYS A 29 4.71 1.51 17.73
C LYS A 29 3.73 2.69 17.56
N ALA A 30 2.44 2.42 17.74
CA ALA A 30 1.42 3.47 17.74
C ALA A 30 1.64 4.43 18.92
N LEU A 31 1.53 5.73 18.64
CA LEU A 31 1.50 6.75 19.67
C LEU A 31 0.11 6.82 20.31
N THR A 32 0.07 7.10 21.59
CA THR A 32 -1.17 7.59 22.21
C THR A 32 -1.46 9.02 21.73
N LEU A 33 -2.70 9.46 21.84
CA LEU A 33 -3.06 10.85 21.53
C LEU A 33 -2.23 11.84 22.38
N GLN A 34 -1.97 11.52 23.63
CA GLN A 34 -1.17 12.39 24.52
C GLN A 34 0.29 12.45 24.03
N GLU A 35 0.91 11.31 23.70
CA GLU A 35 2.28 11.29 23.14
C GLU A 35 2.37 12.11 21.86
N LEU A 36 1.34 12.08 20.99
CA LEU A 36 1.28 12.89 19.78
C LEU A 36 1.18 14.39 20.09
N LEU A 37 0.33 14.77 21.06
CA LEU A 37 0.13 16.16 21.48
C LEU A 37 1.34 16.75 22.18
N ASP A 38 2.13 15.91 22.87
CA ASP A 38 3.35 16.34 23.53
C ASP A 38 4.49 16.69 22.54
N LEU A 39 4.33 16.32 21.26
CA LEU A 39 5.31 16.67 20.21
C LEU A 39 5.19 18.11 19.76
N GLU A 40 3.99 18.68 19.78
CA GLU A 40 3.71 20.03 19.35
C GLU A 40 2.49 20.59 20.10
N ASP A 41 2.50 21.88 20.38
CA ASP A 41 1.41 22.56 21.07
C ASP A 41 0.21 22.71 20.13
N PHE A 42 -0.74 21.79 20.23
CA PHE A 42 -1.91 21.74 19.36
C PHE A 42 -3.23 21.86 20.14
N ASP A 43 -4.05 22.85 19.77
CA ASP A 43 -5.38 23.06 20.35
C ASP A 43 -6.49 22.49 19.46
N PHE A 44 -7.16 21.45 19.94
CA PHE A 44 -8.30 20.83 19.26
C PHE A 44 -9.63 21.59 19.39
N SER A 45 -9.70 22.63 20.22
CA SER A 45 -10.98 23.29 20.52
C SER A 45 -11.68 23.86 19.28
N ASN A 46 -10.91 24.17 18.24
CA ASN A 46 -11.40 24.73 16.98
C ASN A 46 -11.40 23.72 15.82
N LEU A 47 -11.09 22.44 16.07
CA LEU A 47 -11.09 21.42 15.03
C LEU A 47 -12.53 21.13 14.58
N ILE A 48 -12.82 21.40 13.31
CA ILE A 48 -14.12 21.09 12.72
C ILE A 48 -14.08 19.63 12.22
N LEU A 49 -15.05 18.83 12.70
CA LEU A 49 -15.19 17.43 12.28
C LEU A 49 -16.10 17.36 11.04
N ASP A 50 -15.58 17.75 9.89
CA ASP A 50 -16.27 17.70 8.61
C ASP A 50 -15.59 16.72 7.64
N TYR A 51 -16.03 16.72 6.36
CA TYR A 51 -15.46 15.86 5.33
C TYR A 51 -14.06 16.28 4.87
N GLY A 52 -13.64 17.50 5.20
CA GLY A 52 -12.38 18.06 4.73
C GLY A 52 -12.32 18.20 3.20
N GLN A 53 -11.09 18.21 2.67
CA GLN A 53 -10.83 18.38 1.25
C GLN A 53 -10.81 17.04 0.52
N ILE A 54 -11.51 16.96 -0.64
CA ILE A 54 -11.69 15.70 -1.40
C ILE A 54 -10.37 15.02 -1.78
N THR A 55 -9.38 15.80 -2.22
CA THR A 55 -8.07 15.26 -2.64
C THR A 55 -7.04 15.19 -1.53
N GLY A 56 -7.46 15.48 -0.30
CA GLY A 56 -6.60 15.56 0.88
C GLY A 56 -6.27 16.99 1.28
N ASP A 57 -5.97 17.16 2.55
CA ASP A 57 -5.62 18.45 3.15
C ASP A 57 -4.40 19.07 2.47
N ILE A 58 -4.48 20.39 2.15
CA ILE A 58 -3.44 21.08 1.39
C ILE A 58 -2.15 21.22 2.21
N GLU A 59 -2.24 21.46 3.52
CA GLU A 59 -1.05 21.60 4.36
C GLU A 59 -0.34 20.24 4.48
N LEU A 60 -1.09 19.15 4.70
CA LEU A 60 -0.52 17.81 4.66
C LEU A 60 0.15 17.50 3.32
N LYS A 61 -0.46 17.88 2.20
CA LYS A 61 0.12 17.67 0.87
C LYS A 61 1.40 18.48 0.66
N LYS A 62 1.51 19.67 1.22
CA LYS A 62 2.74 20.47 1.20
C LYS A 62 3.86 19.79 1.97
N GLU A 63 3.55 19.27 3.17
CA GLU A 63 4.52 18.54 3.97
C GLU A 63 4.99 17.26 3.26
N ILE A 64 4.07 16.50 2.67
CA ILE A 64 4.42 15.35 1.84
C ILE A 64 5.31 15.76 0.66
N LEU A 65 4.97 16.84 -0.04
CA LEU A 65 5.74 17.34 -1.18
C LEU A 65 7.17 17.70 -0.80
N SER A 66 7.38 18.19 0.43
CA SER A 66 8.72 18.56 0.93
C SER A 66 9.69 17.38 1.01
N LEU A 67 9.19 16.13 0.98
CA LEU A 67 10.00 14.92 0.96
C LEU A 67 10.50 14.55 -0.44
N TYR A 68 10.05 15.25 -1.48
CA TYR A 68 10.38 14.96 -2.87
C TYR A 68 11.12 16.13 -3.52
N GLU A 69 12.09 15.82 -4.36
CA GLU A 69 12.86 16.85 -5.10
C GLU A 69 12.05 17.52 -6.21
N HIS A 70 11.06 16.82 -6.74
CA HIS A 70 10.26 17.26 -7.89
C HIS A 70 8.78 16.99 -7.69
N GLY A 71 7.95 17.79 -8.34
CA GLY A 71 6.50 17.63 -8.33
C GLY A 71 5.77 18.89 -7.89
N THR A 72 4.46 18.78 -7.84
CA THR A 72 3.54 19.82 -7.37
C THR A 72 2.50 19.21 -6.45
N ILE A 73 1.72 20.02 -5.74
CA ILE A 73 0.61 19.55 -4.88
C ILE A 73 -0.39 18.69 -5.68
N ASP A 74 -0.55 18.95 -6.98
CA ASP A 74 -1.48 18.22 -7.84
C ASP A 74 -1.02 16.78 -8.14
N ASN A 75 0.25 16.46 -7.88
CA ASN A 75 0.78 15.11 -8.00
C ASN A 75 0.53 14.25 -6.75
N ILE A 76 -0.11 14.82 -5.71
CA ILE A 76 -0.32 14.15 -4.43
C ILE A 76 -1.82 13.96 -4.19
N THR A 77 -2.21 12.73 -3.90
CA THR A 77 -3.53 12.37 -3.39
C THR A 77 -3.35 11.58 -2.11
N THR A 78 -4.08 11.94 -1.07
CA THR A 78 -4.06 11.20 0.18
C THR A 78 -5.16 10.15 0.22
N ALA A 79 -4.90 9.07 0.94
CA ALA A 79 -5.83 7.97 1.12
C ALA A 79 -5.78 7.47 2.57
N GLN A 80 -6.78 6.72 2.98
CA GLN A 80 -6.83 6.15 4.33
C GLN A 80 -6.03 4.85 4.38
N GLY A 81 -4.73 4.97 4.55
CA GLY A 81 -3.80 3.87 4.60
C GLY A 81 -3.34 3.37 3.24
N CYS A 82 -2.23 2.64 3.26
CA CYS A 82 -1.57 2.13 2.07
C CYS A 82 -2.47 1.16 1.26
N LEU A 83 -3.29 0.37 1.95
CA LEU A 83 -4.23 -0.56 1.31
C LEU A 83 -5.17 0.17 0.35
N GLN A 84 -5.79 1.27 0.79
CA GLN A 84 -6.69 2.07 -0.04
C GLN A 84 -5.93 2.77 -1.17
N ALA A 85 -4.74 3.32 -0.89
CA ALA A 85 -3.92 3.97 -1.91
C ALA A 85 -3.58 3.00 -3.05
N ASN A 86 -3.13 1.79 -2.72
CA ASN A 86 -2.83 0.74 -3.69
C ASN A 86 -4.07 0.34 -4.50
N GLU A 87 -5.21 0.18 -3.83
CA GLU A 87 -6.47 -0.17 -4.49
C GLU A 87 -6.91 0.92 -5.48
N LEU A 88 -6.82 2.19 -5.10
CA LEU A 88 -7.13 3.32 -5.99
C LEU A 88 -6.25 3.30 -7.25
N VAL A 89 -4.95 3.08 -7.10
CA VAL A 89 -4.02 2.98 -8.23
C VAL A 89 -4.40 1.82 -9.15
N MET A 90 -4.61 0.63 -8.58
CA MET A 90 -4.95 -0.56 -9.37
C MET A 90 -6.31 -0.40 -10.08
N ASN A 91 -7.34 0.08 -9.39
CA ASN A 91 -8.67 0.27 -9.99
C ASN A 91 -8.69 1.39 -11.05
N THR A 92 -7.78 2.36 -10.96
CA THR A 92 -7.71 3.47 -11.92
C THR A 92 -6.95 3.10 -13.18
N LEU A 93 -5.91 2.27 -13.06
CA LEU A 93 -4.97 2.02 -14.15
C LEU A 93 -5.17 0.67 -14.83
N LEU A 94 -5.80 -0.31 -14.17
CA LEU A 94 -5.93 -1.68 -14.67
C LEU A 94 -7.31 -1.94 -15.24
N GLU A 95 -7.33 -2.63 -16.38
CA GLU A 95 -8.54 -3.11 -17.04
C GLU A 95 -8.46 -4.64 -17.23
N LYS A 96 -9.64 -5.23 -17.48
CA LYS A 96 -9.72 -6.67 -17.76
C LYS A 96 -8.86 -7.03 -18.98
N GLY A 97 -7.95 -7.95 -18.80
CA GLY A 97 -7.04 -8.45 -19.85
C GLY A 97 -5.65 -7.84 -19.80
N ASP A 98 -5.43 -6.80 -19.00
CA ASP A 98 -4.09 -6.29 -18.74
C ASP A 98 -3.22 -7.35 -18.07
N GLU A 99 -1.91 -7.27 -18.27
CA GLU A 99 -0.94 -8.10 -17.58
C GLU A 99 -0.19 -7.31 -16.50
N VAL A 100 -0.09 -7.93 -15.32
CA VAL A 100 0.56 -7.36 -14.15
C VAL A 100 1.68 -8.29 -13.71
N ILE A 101 2.83 -7.74 -13.38
CA ILE A 101 3.92 -8.48 -12.76
C ILE A 101 3.95 -8.13 -11.28
N SER A 102 3.89 -9.12 -10.41
CA SER A 102 3.93 -8.94 -8.96
C SER A 102 5.06 -9.76 -8.36
N MET A 103 5.89 -9.10 -7.55
CA MET A 103 6.96 -9.74 -6.79
C MET A 103 6.36 -10.57 -5.65
N VAL A 104 6.93 -11.77 -5.41
CA VAL A 104 6.57 -12.64 -4.30
C VAL A 104 7.83 -13.23 -3.64
N PRO A 105 7.81 -13.49 -2.30
CA PRO A 105 6.69 -13.20 -1.40
C PRO A 105 6.42 -11.71 -1.26
N GLY A 106 5.14 -11.33 -1.10
CA GLY A 106 4.70 -9.96 -1.00
C GLY A 106 3.28 -9.88 -0.44
N TYR A 107 2.74 -8.68 -0.32
CA TYR A 107 1.42 -8.47 0.23
C TYR A 107 0.32 -9.02 -0.71
N GLN A 108 -0.60 -9.81 -0.16
CA GLN A 108 -1.62 -10.55 -0.93
C GLN A 108 -2.46 -9.65 -1.85
N GLN A 109 -2.69 -8.40 -1.48
CA GLN A 109 -3.41 -7.40 -2.28
C GLN A 109 -2.84 -7.27 -3.70
N PHE A 110 -1.52 -7.32 -3.83
CA PHE A 110 -0.81 -7.11 -5.10
C PHE A 110 -1.00 -8.23 -6.12
N VAL A 111 -1.52 -9.35 -5.68
CA VAL A 111 -1.86 -10.50 -6.52
C VAL A 111 -3.37 -10.60 -6.73
N ASP A 112 -4.14 -10.51 -5.66
CA ASP A 112 -5.56 -10.84 -5.68
C ASP A 112 -6.43 -9.71 -6.24
N VAL A 113 -6.09 -8.44 -5.99
CA VAL A 113 -6.85 -7.32 -6.55
C VAL A 113 -6.73 -7.29 -8.08
N PRO A 114 -5.54 -7.32 -8.70
CA PRO A 114 -5.44 -7.40 -10.16
C PRO A 114 -6.15 -8.61 -10.75
N LYS A 115 -6.02 -9.81 -10.14
CA LYS A 115 -6.76 -11.00 -10.57
C LYS A 115 -8.26 -10.78 -10.52
N SER A 116 -8.77 -10.13 -9.48
CA SER A 116 -10.20 -9.85 -9.32
C SER A 116 -10.73 -8.86 -10.37
N LEU A 117 -9.88 -7.96 -10.86
CA LEU A 117 -10.17 -7.05 -11.96
C LEU A 117 -10.14 -7.76 -13.33
N GLY A 118 -9.68 -9.00 -13.37
CA GLY A 118 -9.58 -9.79 -14.60
C GLY A 118 -8.26 -9.63 -15.32
N CYS A 119 -7.24 -9.14 -14.63
CA CYS A 119 -5.87 -9.09 -15.14
C CYS A 119 -5.21 -10.47 -15.07
N LYS A 120 -4.22 -10.69 -15.94
CA LYS A 120 -3.32 -11.82 -15.83
C LYS A 120 -2.12 -11.39 -14.97
N VAL A 121 -1.89 -12.11 -13.87
CA VAL A 121 -0.81 -11.79 -12.94
C VAL A 121 0.32 -12.78 -13.09
N HIS A 122 1.49 -12.26 -13.42
CA HIS A 122 2.76 -13.00 -13.44
C HIS A 122 3.45 -12.80 -12.10
N LEU A 123 3.85 -13.90 -11.47
CA LEU A 123 4.57 -13.87 -10.21
C LEU A 123 6.07 -13.96 -10.50
N VAL A 124 6.85 -13.06 -9.91
CA VAL A 124 8.29 -13.08 -9.92
C VAL A 124 8.79 -13.34 -8.51
N GLU A 125 9.47 -14.46 -8.34
CA GLU A 125 9.97 -14.91 -7.06
C GLU A 125 11.34 -14.28 -6.76
N LEU A 126 11.55 -13.92 -5.50
CA LEU A 126 12.87 -13.57 -5.00
C LEU A 126 13.75 -14.83 -4.94
N ASP A 127 15.05 -14.68 -5.12
CA ASP A 127 16.00 -15.77 -4.93
C ASP A 127 15.93 -16.31 -3.50
N GLU A 128 15.79 -17.61 -3.31
CA GLU A 128 15.62 -18.23 -2.01
C GLU A 128 16.89 -18.14 -1.13
N MET A 129 18.06 -17.95 -1.73
CA MET A 129 19.33 -17.94 -1.02
C MET A 129 19.69 -16.56 -0.47
N ASP A 130 19.46 -15.51 -1.25
CA ASP A 130 19.90 -14.16 -0.88
C ASP A 130 18.75 -13.12 -0.87
N TRP A 131 17.54 -13.55 -1.21
CA TRP A 131 16.34 -12.70 -1.27
C TRP A 131 16.47 -11.52 -2.24
N GLN A 132 17.33 -11.66 -3.23
CA GLN A 132 17.53 -10.63 -4.24
C GLN A 132 16.53 -10.78 -5.40
N LEU A 133 16.22 -9.67 -6.00
CA LEU A 133 15.38 -9.59 -7.17
C LEU A 133 16.23 -9.61 -8.44
N SER A 134 16.02 -10.60 -9.30
CA SER A 134 16.71 -10.66 -10.58
C SER A 134 15.96 -9.84 -11.64
N VAL A 135 16.67 -8.91 -12.28
CA VAL A 135 16.13 -8.15 -13.42
C VAL A 135 15.83 -9.07 -14.62
N GLU A 136 16.59 -10.12 -14.79
CA GLU A 136 16.39 -11.11 -15.83
C GLU A 136 15.05 -11.81 -15.68
N THR A 137 14.65 -12.18 -14.46
CA THR A 137 13.34 -12.81 -14.20
C THR A 137 12.17 -11.90 -14.62
N PHE A 138 12.32 -10.57 -14.46
CA PHE A 138 11.31 -9.63 -14.98
C PHE A 138 11.29 -9.60 -16.50
N ARG A 139 12.46 -9.61 -17.15
CA ARG A 139 12.56 -9.59 -18.61
C ARG A 139 11.89 -10.79 -19.26
N ASP A 140 11.93 -11.95 -18.61
CA ASP A 140 11.36 -13.18 -19.13
C ASP A 140 9.83 -13.14 -19.18
N VAL A 141 9.20 -12.36 -18.30
CA VAL A 141 7.72 -12.22 -18.20
C VAL A 141 7.20 -10.90 -18.77
N LEU A 142 8.08 -9.90 -18.96
CA LEU A 142 7.71 -8.58 -19.48
C LEU A 142 7.37 -8.69 -20.98
N ASN A 143 6.23 -8.13 -21.36
CA ASN A 143 5.77 -8.08 -22.73
C ASN A 143 4.96 -6.82 -23.01
N SER A 144 4.50 -6.65 -24.26
CA SER A 144 3.75 -5.45 -24.69
C SER A 144 2.38 -5.26 -24.02
N SER A 145 1.86 -6.28 -23.37
CA SER A 145 0.59 -6.23 -22.60
C SER A 145 0.83 -5.94 -21.11
N THR A 146 2.08 -5.90 -20.66
CA THR A 146 2.39 -5.58 -19.27
C THR A 146 2.04 -4.13 -18.98
N LYS A 147 1.06 -3.92 -18.11
CA LYS A 147 0.54 -2.61 -17.72
C LYS A 147 1.15 -2.10 -16.43
N MET A 148 1.47 -3.00 -15.51
CA MET A 148 1.94 -2.63 -14.16
C MET A 148 2.96 -3.64 -13.64
N ILE A 149 3.97 -3.12 -12.94
CA ILE A 149 4.92 -3.90 -12.16
C ILE A 149 4.76 -3.47 -10.71
N ILE A 150 4.56 -4.42 -9.80
CA ILE A 150 4.36 -4.18 -8.38
C ILE A 150 5.53 -4.77 -7.61
N LEU A 151 6.23 -3.92 -6.89
CA LEU A 151 7.35 -4.26 -6.00
C LEU A 151 6.93 -3.98 -4.55
N ASN A 152 7.31 -4.86 -3.63
CA ASN A 152 6.99 -4.77 -2.21
C ASN A 152 8.24 -4.90 -1.34
#